data_d0886a00e9dfdfe35915580a4bf18ff5
#
_entry.id   d0886a00e9dfdfe35915580a4bf18ff5
#
_cell.length_a   1.000
_cell.length_b   1.000
_cell.length_c   1.000
_cell.angle_alpha   90.00
_cell.angle_beta   90.00
_cell.angle_gamma   90.00
#
_symmetry.space_group_name_H-M   'P 1'
#
loop_
_entity.id
_entity.type
_entity.pdbx_description
1 polymer ?
#
loop_
_entity_poly.entity_id
_entity_poly.type
_entity_poly.pdbx_seq_one_letter_code
_entity_poly.pdbx_strand_id
1 'polypeptide(L)'
;MKNLSFLNLLFLLILAQFAFGQPPADKKKNKDFLKIKTPAIEYSTPDTDQILFEDEFSDTSKGNSINFDPRRKLEMVDEDTSTLDEGELSVVEVSEQLKMDSLWVTIAEYYAIWDSRSVNPYKIDGAKFHDTIPINLYDSLAGFGWSMPLYTCPITSDFGMRHSRWHYGTDLKLTIGDPVLAAFDGIVRITQFDRGGYGNYVMLRHYNGLETLYGHLSEVNVEVGQMVKAGQTIAKGGNTGRSTGPHLHYEVRYEGNAIDPEEVYNFDENTLHDKVFTLTPAHFEYIRVARQVFYHKIRPGDNLGIISRKYRVPVSTICRLNGISSRTVLRVGRRLRIR
;
A
#
# COMPACT_ATOMS: atom_id res chain seq x y z
N MET A 1 -20.62 8.27 -28.53
CA MET A 1 -19.93 9.28 -29.33
C MET A 1 -19.63 10.48 -28.41
N LYS A 2 -18.37 10.83 -28.27
CA LYS A 2 -17.82 12.00 -27.56
C LYS A 2 -17.95 11.95 -26.04
N ASN A 3 -16.94 11.36 -25.41
CA ASN A 3 -16.25 11.94 -24.27
C ASN A 3 -14.91 11.20 -24.12
N LEU A 4 -13.95 11.56 -24.97
CA LEU A 4 -12.53 11.36 -24.64
C LEU A 4 -12.29 12.22 -23.41
N SER A 5 -11.96 11.63 -22.26
CA SER A 5 -11.82 12.38 -21.04
C SER A 5 -10.68 13.39 -21.18
N PHE A 6 -10.92 14.58 -20.72
CA PHE A 6 -9.99 15.72 -20.69
C PHE A 6 -8.66 15.37 -19.96
N LEU A 7 -8.68 14.31 -19.20
CA LEU A 7 -7.54 13.79 -18.41
C LEU A 7 -6.47 13.12 -19.32
N ASN A 8 -6.89 12.36 -20.36
CA ASN A 8 -5.95 11.74 -21.29
C ASN A 8 -5.19 12.77 -22.14
N LEU A 9 -5.85 13.89 -22.46
CA LEU A 9 -5.22 14.98 -23.20
C LEU A 9 -4.20 15.73 -22.32
N LEU A 10 -4.48 15.86 -21.04
CA LEU A 10 -3.57 16.52 -20.09
C LEU A 10 -2.33 15.68 -19.81
N PHE A 11 -2.48 14.35 -19.76
CA PHE A 11 -1.36 13.41 -19.56
C PHE A 11 -0.42 13.38 -20.78
N LEU A 12 -0.98 13.34 -21.99
CA LEU A 12 -0.19 13.44 -23.23
C LEU A 12 0.50 14.81 -23.37
N LEU A 13 -0.12 15.90 -22.94
CA LEU A 13 0.48 17.23 -22.96
C LEU A 13 1.62 17.36 -21.92
N ILE A 14 1.51 16.72 -20.76
CA ILE A 14 2.57 16.72 -19.76
C ILE A 14 3.76 15.89 -20.24
N LEU A 15 3.54 14.71 -20.84
CA LEU A 15 4.60 13.91 -21.46
C LEU A 15 5.27 14.64 -22.64
N ALA A 16 4.50 15.33 -23.48
CA ALA A 16 5.06 16.10 -24.61
C ALA A 16 5.89 17.32 -24.15
N GLN A 17 5.60 17.91 -22.99
CA GLN A 17 6.39 19.03 -22.48
C GLN A 17 7.71 18.58 -21.84
N PHE A 18 7.78 17.34 -21.32
CA PHE A 18 9.01 16.79 -20.74
C PHE A 18 9.94 16.15 -21.78
N ALA A 19 9.42 15.70 -22.95
CA ALA A 19 10.25 15.09 -23.99
C ALA A 19 11.21 16.08 -24.71
N PHE A 20 11.07 17.39 -24.56
CA PHE A 20 11.87 18.40 -25.26
C PHE A 20 12.58 19.41 -24.36
N GLY A 21 12.52 19.29 -23.06
CA GLY A 21 13.18 20.19 -22.15
C GLY A 21 14.35 19.53 -21.41
N GLN A 22 15.58 19.95 -21.68
CA GLN A 22 16.69 19.66 -20.75
C GLN A 22 16.34 20.25 -19.38
N PRO A 23 16.59 19.54 -18.27
CA PRO A 23 16.31 20.08 -16.96
C PRO A 23 17.17 21.33 -16.72
N PRO A 24 16.59 22.42 -16.19
CA PRO A 24 17.36 23.58 -15.82
C PRO A 24 18.28 23.21 -14.65
N ALA A 25 19.56 23.44 -14.86
CA ALA A 25 20.58 23.37 -13.80
C ALA A 25 20.39 24.52 -12.82
N ASP A 26 19.42 24.43 -11.92
CA ASP A 26 19.35 25.36 -10.79
C ASP A 26 18.72 24.69 -9.56
N LYS A 27 19.58 24.37 -8.58
CA LYS A 27 19.26 23.76 -7.30
C LYS A 27 18.60 24.75 -6.34
N LYS A 28 17.47 25.35 -6.71
CA LYS A 28 16.64 26.10 -5.74
C LYS A 28 15.45 25.26 -5.32
N LYS A 29 15.42 24.96 -4.01
CA LYS A 29 14.35 24.27 -3.29
C LYS A 29 12.98 24.83 -3.70
N ASN A 30 12.28 24.17 -4.61
CA ASN A 30 10.94 24.54 -4.97
C ASN A 30 9.97 23.63 -4.18
N LYS A 31 9.29 24.23 -3.20
CA LYS A 31 8.31 23.54 -2.34
C LYS A 31 7.00 23.17 -3.07
N ASP A 32 6.89 23.49 -4.36
CA ASP A 32 5.68 23.33 -5.14
C ASP A 32 5.58 21.98 -5.91
N PHE A 33 6.60 21.11 -5.80
CA PHE A 33 6.59 19.80 -6.43
C PHE A 33 5.59 18.78 -5.84
N LEU A 34 4.91 19.13 -4.75
CA LEU A 34 4.01 18.22 -4.01
C LEU A 34 2.59 18.11 -4.59
N LYS A 35 2.33 18.59 -5.81
CA LYS A 35 1.01 18.53 -6.44
C LYS A 35 0.93 17.62 -7.67
N ILE A 36 1.83 16.64 -7.81
CA ILE A 36 1.65 15.64 -8.85
C ILE A 36 0.59 14.65 -8.33
N LYS A 37 -0.65 14.81 -8.80
CA LYS A 37 -1.66 13.77 -8.67
C LYS A 37 -1.12 12.54 -9.37
N THR A 38 -1.02 11.42 -8.67
CA THR A 38 -0.82 10.13 -9.34
C THR A 38 -1.99 9.94 -10.28
N PRO A 39 -1.79 9.90 -11.61
CA PRO A 39 -2.90 9.67 -12.51
C PRO A 39 -3.40 8.24 -12.31
N ALA A 40 -4.72 8.09 -12.22
CA ALA A 40 -5.33 6.81 -12.50
C ALA A 40 -4.89 6.41 -13.92
N ILE A 41 -4.28 5.24 -14.06
CA ILE A 41 -3.78 4.76 -15.35
C ILE A 41 -5.01 4.35 -16.17
N GLU A 42 -5.54 5.25 -16.98
CA GLU A 42 -6.49 4.90 -18.03
C GLU A 42 -5.70 4.40 -19.24
N TYR A 43 -5.79 3.10 -19.50
CA TYR A 43 -5.23 2.53 -20.73
C TYR A 43 -6.16 2.85 -21.89
N SER A 44 -5.66 3.59 -22.89
CA SER A 44 -6.32 3.66 -24.18
C SER A 44 -6.17 2.31 -24.88
N THR A 45 -7.27 1.64 -25.16
CA THR A 45 -7.26 0.48 -26.07
C THR A 45 -6.75 0.95 -27.43
N PRO A 46 -5.76 0.26 -28.03
CA PRO A 46 -5.46 0.49 -29.43
C PRO A 46 -6.68 0.12 -30.27
N ASP A 47 -6.96 0.92 -31.30
CA ASP A 47 -8.03 0.67 -32.28
C ASP A 47 -7.93 -0.78 -32.77
N THR A 48 -8.96 -1.58 -32.43
CA THR A 48 -9.08 -2.96 -32.86
C THR A 48 -9.61 -3.01 -34.26
N ASP A 49 -8.75 -2.74 -35.26
CA ASP A 49 -8.97 -3.23 -36.60
C ASP A 49 -7.78 -4.10 -36.99
N GLN A 50 -8.08 -5.40 -37.09
CA GLN A 50 -7.29 -6.47 -37.68
C GLN A 50 -6.07 -7.02 -36.93
N ILE A 51 -6.30 -7.85 -35.91
CA ILE A 51 -5.48 -9.03 -35.72
C ILE A 51 -6.42 -10.22 -35.43
N LEU A 52 -6.60 -11.06 -36.45
CA LEU A 52 -7.23 -12.38 -36.29
C LEU A 52 -6.26 -13.27 -35.50
N PHE A 53 -6.63 -13.64 -34.30
CA PHE A 53 -5.98 -14.76 -33.60
C PHE A 53 -6.83 -16.02 -33.87
N GLU A 54 -6.21 -16.99 -34.48
CA GLU A 54 -6.75 -18.34 -34.60
C GLU A 54 -6.75 -18.99 -33.20
N ASP A 55 -7.94 -19.46 -32.80
CA ASP A 55 -8.15 -20.20 -31.56
C ASP A 55 -7.51 -21.60 -31.65
N GLU A 56 -6.47 -21.85 -30.88
CA GLU A 56 -6.13 -23.20 -30.42
C GLU A 56 -6.22 -23.29 -28.91
N PHE A 57 -7.42 -23.47 -28.40
CA PHE A 57 -7.66 -23.94 -27.05
C PHE A 57 -8.15 -25.39 -27.08
N SER A 58 -7.25 -26.31 -26.88
CA SER A 58 -7.58 -27.65 -26.38
C SER A 58 -6.43 -28.16 -25.49
N ASP A 59 -6.56 -27.98 -24.18
CA ASP A 59 -6.40 -29.10 -23.24
C ASP A 59 -6.64 -28.63 -21.79
N THR A 60 -7.73 -29.07 -21.22
CA THR A 60 -8.05 -28.94 -19.81
C THR A 60 -7.56 -30.17 -19.08
N SER A 61 -6.36 -30.19 -18.59
CA SER A 61 -5.96 -30.96 -17.40
C SER A 61 -4.48 -30.80 -17.12
N LYS A 62 -4.15 -30.06 -16.08
CA LYS A 62 -3.09 -30.30 -15.08
C LYS A 62 -2.58 -28.98 -14.48
N GLY A 63 -2.75 -28.85 -13.17
CA GLY A 63 -1.86 -28.09 -12.30
C GLY A 63 -1.74 -26.60 -12.58
N ASN A 64 -2.20 -25.78 -11.65
CA ASN A 64 -1.95 -24.33 -11.60
C ASN A 64 -0.45 -24.01 -11.71
N SER A 65 0.07 -23.95 -12.91
CA SER A 65 1.30 -23.23 -13.19
C SER A 65 0.89 -21.79 -13.50
N ILE A 66 1.17 -20.86 -12.60
CA ILE A 66 1.05 -19.43 -12.85
C ILE A 66 1.97 -19.14 -14.04
N ASN A 67 1.41 -18.92 -15.21
CA ASN A 67 2.17 -18.52 -16.39
C ASN A 67 2.62 -17.08 -16.19
N PHE A 68 3.85 -16.94 -15.72
CA PHE A 68 4.59 -15.68 -15.78
C PHE A 68 4.71 -15.29 -17.26
N ASP A 69 4.20 -14.11 -17.68
CA ASP A 69 4.48 -13.60 -19.01
C ASP A 69 5.91 -13.04 -19.05
N PRO A 70 6.89 -13.82 -19.57
CA PRO A 70 8.29 -13.40 -19.58
C PRO A 70 8.55 -12.23 -20.57
N ARG A 71 7.49 -11.72 -21.23
CA ARG A 71 7.60 -10.67 -22.23
C ARG A 71 7.43 -9.27 -21.67
N ARG A 72 7.04 -9.10 -20.40
CA ARG A 72 6.95 -7.78 -19.75
C ARG A 72 7.97 -7.66 -18.65
N LYS A 73 8.70 -6.58 -18.61
CA LYS A 73 9.55 -6.19 -17.48
C LYS A 73 9.39 -4.70 -17.20
N LEU A 74 9.56 -4.34 -15.95
CA LEU A 74 9.79 -2.97 -15.54
C LEU A 74 11.29 -2.81 -15.27
N GLU A 75 11.83 -1.75 -15.75
CA GLU A 75 13.22 -1.38 -15.56
C GLU A 75 13.26 0.00 -14.94
N MET A 76 13.93 0.11 -13.80
CA MET A 76 14.29 1.43 -13.30
C MET A 76 15.39 1.96 -14.20
N VAL A 77 15.16 3.11 -14.81
CA VAL A 77 16.19 3.81 -15.55
C VAL A 77 17.13 4.38 -14.49
N ASP A 78 18.32 3.80 -14.36
CA ASP A 78 19.36 4.26 -13.45
C ASP A 78 19.77 5.68 -13.82
N GLU A 79 19.18 6.67 -13.16
CA GLU A 79 19.93 7.89 -12.92
C GLU A 79 20.89 7.57 -11.76
N ASP A 80 22.16 7.87 -11.97
CA ASP A 80 23.29 7.66 -11.07
C ASP A 80 22.90 7.86 -9.57
N THR A 81 22.53 6.76 -8.92
CA THR A 81 22.09 6.74 -7.52
C THR A 81 23.25 6.97 -6.55
N SER A 82 24.49 7.12 -7.05
CA SER A 82 25.71 7.34 -6.25
C SER A 82 25.72 8.67 -5.49
N THR A 83 24.78 9.57 -5.77
CA THR A 83 24.69 10.91 -5.14
C THR A 83 23.45 11.08 -4.25
N LEU A 84 22.65 10.05 -4.03
CA LEU A 84 21.47 10.15 -3.16
C LEU A 84 21.94 10.16 -1.70
N ASP A 85 21.80 11.31 -1.08
CA ASP A 85 22.02 11.49 0.35
C ASP A 85 20.98 10.68 1.12
N GLU A 86 21.40 9.98 2.18
CA GLU A 86 20.51 9.13 2.97
C GLU A 86 19.33 9.95 3.53
N GLY A 87 18.15 9.81 2.94
CA GLY A 87 16.91 10.42 3.43
C GLY A 87 16.16 11.32 2.43
N GLU A 88 16.66 11.55 1.24
CA GLU A 88 15.90 12.27 0.21
C GLU A 88 14.92 11.34 -0.53
N LEU A 89 13.71 11.89 -0.82
CA LEU A 89 12.74 11.26 -1.69
C LEU A 89 13.33 11.23 -3.11
N SER A 90 13.54 10.06 -3.65
CA SER A 90 13.94 9.92 -5.04
C SER A 90 12.71 9.90 -5.94
N VAL A 91 12.75 10.69 -7.00
CA VAL A 91 11.84 10.51 -8.13
C VAL A 91 12.55 9.58 -9.09
N VAL A 92 12.01 8.40 -9.29
CA VAL A 92 12.60 7.39 -10.15
C VAL A 92 11.81 7.31 -11.43
N GLU A 93 12.51 7.35 -12.54
CA GLU A 93 11.96 7.03 -13.85
C GLU A 93 11.85 5.51 -13.96
N VAL A 94 10.65 5.03 -14.30
CA VAL A 94 10.36 3.62 -14.49
C VAL A 94 9.91 3.42 -15.91
N SER A 95 10.61 2.58 -16.67
CA SER A 95 10.20 2.17 -18.01
C SER A 95 9.53 0.79 -17.97
N GLU A 96 8.35 0.69 -18.54
CA GLU A 96 7.72 -0.59 -18.81
C GLU A 96 8.13 -1.06 -20.21
N GLN A 97 8.70 -2.26 -20.28
CA GLN A 97 9.18 -2.84 -21.50
C GLN A 97 8.43 -4.13 -21.86
N LEU A 98 8.06 -4.26 -23.12
CA LEU A 98 7.46 -5.47 -23.68
C LEU A 98 8.47 -6.14 -24.61
N LYS A 99 8.65 -7.45 -24.46
CA LYS A 99 9.49 -8.24 -25.34
C LYS A 99 8.71 -8.55 -26.62
N MET A 100 9.13 -7.96 -27.73
CA MET A 100 8.64 -8.24 -29.07
C MET A 100 9.73 -8.98 -29.82
N ASP A 101 9.50 -10.25 -30.14
CA ASP A 101 10.50 -11.17 -30.70
C ASP A 101 11.75 -11.28 -29.80
N SER A 102 12.88 -10.75 -30.26
CA SER A 102 14.15 -10.73 -29.52
C SER A 102 14.49 -9.38 -28.88
N LEU A 103 13.67 -8.35 -29.10
CA LEU A 103 13.92 -6.97 -28.65
C LEU A 103 12.99 -6.61 -27.49
N TRP A 104 13.53 -5.87 -26.53
CA TRP A 104 12.74 -5.18 -25.53
C TRP A 104 12.36 -3.79 -26.05
N VAL A 105 11.06 -3.51 -26.11
CA VAL A 105 10.52 -2.23 -26.57
C VAL A 105 9.87 -1.54 -25.38
N THR A 106 10.30 -0.32 -25.08
CA THR A 106 9.66 0.53 -24.06
C THR A 106 8.28 0.91 -24.54
N ILE A 107 7.25 0.54 -23.78
CA ILE A 107 5.84 0.81 -24.08
C ILE A 107 5.25 1.90 -23.21
N ALA A 108 5.85 2.18 -22.06
CA ALA A 108 5.47 3.28 -21.18
C ALA A 108 6.66 3.74 -20.34
N GLU A 109 6.69 5.04 -20.05
CA GLU A 109 7.65 5.67 -19.13
C GLU A 109 6.88 6.54 -18.16
N TYR A 110 7.21 6.47 -16.88
CA TYR A 110 6.55 7.27 -15.87
C TYR A 110 7.47 7.55 -14.69
N TYR A 111 7.23 8.68 -14.02
CA TYR A 111 7.96 9.06 -12.82
C TYR A 111 7.15 8.69 -11.58
N ALA A 112 7.80 8.10 -10.62
CA ALA A 112 7.18 7.73 -9.36
C ALA A 112 8.00 8.23 -8.18
N ILE A 113 7.34 8.64 -7.10
CA ILE A 113 8.01 8.81 -5.81
C ILE A 113 8.36 7.41 -5.32
N TRP A 114 9.66 7.13 -5.29
CA TRP A 114 10.18 5.85 -4.87
C TRP A 114 10.97 6.01 -3.56
N ASP A 115 10.52 5.35 -2.53
CA ASP A 115 11.22 5.27 -1.25
C ASP A 115 11.11 3.85 -0.72
N SER A 116 12.22 3.14 -0.70
CA SER A 116 12.31 1.76 -0.22
C SER A 116 12.41 1.64 1.31
N ARG A 117 12.35 2.76 2.04
CA ARG A 117 12.55 2.80 3.50
C ARG A 117 11.32 3.22 4.26
N SER A 118 10.50 4.11 3.70
CA SER A 118 9.32 4.66 4.37
C SER A 118 8.02 4.02 3.84
N VAL A 119 7.18 3.54 4.75
CA VAL A 119 5.83 3.04 4.41
C VAL A 119 4.95 4.16 3.84
N ASN A 120 5.11 5.40 4.33
CA ASN A 120 4.42 6.57 3.79
C ASN A 120 5.40 7.66 3.36
N PRO A 121 5.95 7.59 2.15
CA PRO A 121 6.87 8.59 1.62
C PRO A 121 6.15 9.87 1.18
N TYR A 122 4.86 9.77 0.84
CA TYR A 122 4.09 10.87 0.25
C TYR A 122 3.81 11.99 1.24
N LYS A 123 3.71 11.68 2.54
CA LYS A 123 3.34 12.62 3.62
C LYS A 123 1.99 13.33 3.35
N ILE A 124 1.13 12.72 2.54
CA ILE A 124 -0.22 13.21 2.23
C ILE A 124 -1.13 12.88 3.41
N ASP A 125 -1.89 13.88 3.83
CA ASP A 125 -2.87 13.72 4.90
C ASP A 125 -4.21 13.23 4.35
N GLY A 126 -4.51 11.94 4.49
CA GLY A 126 -5.77 11.34 4.04
C GLY A 126 -7.03 12.01 4.65
N ALA A 127 -6.92 12.64 5.84
CA ALA A 127 -8.04 13.40 6.40
C ALA A 127 -8.45 14.63 5.55
N LYS A 128 -7.60 15.03 4.60
CA LYS A 128 -7.84 16.12 3.65
C LYS A 128 -8.21 15.61 2.25
N PHE A 129 -8.33 14.30 2.10
CA PHE A 129 -8.76 13.70 0.84
C PHE A 129 -10.20 14.14 0.55
N HIS A 130 -10.49 14.58 -0.66
CA HIS A 130 -11.80 15.12 -1.05
C HIS A 130 -12.26 14.66 -2.45
N ASP A 131 -11.43 13.86 -3.11
CA ASP A 131 -11.71 13.33 -4.44
C ASP A 131 -12.53 12.03 -4.37
N THR A 132 -13.14 11.68 -5.48
CA THR A 132 -13.73 10.34 -5.71
C THR A 132 -13.01 9.74 -6.89
N ILE A 133 -12.31 8.63 -6.67
CA ILE A 133 -11.42 8.02 -7.66
C ILE A 133 -11.86 6.58 -7.92
N PRO A 134 -12.30 6.23 -9.13
CA PRO A 134 -12.50 4.84 -9.51
C PRO A 134 -11.14 4.17 -9.75
N ILE A 135 -10.89 3.07 -9.07
CA ILE A 135 -9.68 2.27 -9.18
C ILE A 135 -10.05 0.92 -9.77
N ASN A 136 -9.59 0.63 -10.98
CA ASN A 136 -9.72 -0.70 -11.57
C ASN A 136 -8.78 -1.65 -10.83
N LEU A 137 -9.33 -2.60 -10.07
CA LEU A 137 -8.52 -3.52 -9.26
C LEU A 137 -7.78 -4.54 -10.12
N TYR A 138 -8.38 -4.97 -11.23
CA TYR A 138 -7.76 -5.87 -12.20
C TYR A 138 -8.29 -5.62 -13.60
N ASP A 139 -7.49 -6.00 -14.60
CA ASP A 139 -7.88 -5.99 -16.00
C ASP A 139 -7.32 -7.23 -16.70
N SER A 140 -8.19 -8.24 -16.87
CA SER A 140 -7.79 -9.51 -17.48
C SER A 140 -7.43 -9.38 -18.95
N LEU A 141 -7.99 -8.38 -19.66
CA LEU A 141 -7.66 -8.12 -21.07
C LEU A 141 -6.26 -7.50 -21.21
N ALA A 142 -5.89 -6.63 -20.28
CA ALA A 142 -4.54 -6.07 -20.21
C ALA A 142 -3.54 -6.99 -19.49
N GLY A 143 -3.97 -8.17 -19.02
CA GLY A 143 -3.11 -9.12 -18.33
C GLY A 143 -2.76 -8.76 -16.89
N PHE A 144 -3.55 -7.89 -16.25
CA PHE A 144 -3.41 -7.56 -14.84
C PHE A 144 -4.38 -8.39 -13.99
N GLY A 145 -3.82 -9.12 -13.04
CA GLY A 145 -4.57 -10.03 -12.20
C GLY A 145 -4.79 -9.52 -10.77
N TRP A 146 -5.55 -10.29 -10.02
CA TRP A 146 -5.69 -10.15 -8.57
C TRP A 146 -5.63 -11.51 -7.89
N SER A 147 -5.36 -11.52 -6.59
CA SER A 147 -5.36 -12.71 -5.74
C SER A 147 -5.70 -12.34 -4.30
N MET A 148 -6.17 -13.32 -3.55
CA MET A 148 -6.14 -13.22 -2.09
C MET A 148 -4.69 -13.24 -1.59
N PRO A 149 -4.37 -12.58 -0.46
CA PRO A 149 -3.03 -12.59 0.10
C PRO A 149 -2.61 -13.94 0.71
N LEU A 150 -3.57 -14.81 0.99
CA LEU A 150 -3.38 -16.20 1.43
C LEU A 150 -4.37 -17.12 0.69
N TYR A 151 -4.13 -18.42 0.69
CA TYR A 151 -5.10 -19.39 0.13
C TYR A 151 -6.41 -19.46 0.91
N THR A 152 -6.35 -19.21 2.21
CA THR A 152 -7.52 -19.05 3.09
C THR A 152 -7.27 -17.85 3.99
N CYS A 153 -8.27 -17.00 4.16
CA CYS A 153 -8.11 -15.71 4.81
C CYS A 153 -9.05 -15.51 6.01
N PRO A 154 -9.12 -16.41 7.02
CA PRO A 154 -9.94 -16.15 8.19
C PRO A 154 -9.40 -14.95 8.96
N ILE A 155 -10.26 -13.96 9.19
CA ILE A 155 -9.92 -12.75 9.94
C ILE A 155 -9.75 -13.11 11.42
N THR A 156 -8.67 -12.65 12.02
CA THR A 156 -8.43 -12.76 13.46
C THR A 156 -8.50 -11.42 14.17
N SER A 157 -8.38 -10.32 13.41
CA SER A 157 -8.57 -8.97 13.94
C SER A 157 -8.73 -7.96 12.82
N ASP A 158 -9.78 -7.18 12.92
CA ASP A 158 -10.23 -6.21 11.93
C ASP A 158 -9.34 -4.96 11.91
N PHE A 159 -9.47 -4.17 10.85
CA PHE A 159 -9.01 -2.81 10.77
C PHE A 159 -9.67 -1.95 11.86
N GLY A 160 -8.98 -0.94 12.40
CA GLY A 160 -9.61 0.01 13.29
C GLY A 160 -8.98 0.16 14.67
N MET A 161 -9.77 0.69 15.61
CA MET A 161 -9.28 1.04 16.94
C MET A 161 -9.11 -0.18 17.83
N ARG A 162 -7.86 -0.51 18.17
CA ARG A 162 -7.51 -1.50 19.16
C ARG A 162 -7.05 -0.83 20.46
N HIS A 163 -7.87 -0.80 21.49
CA HIS A 163 -7.54 -0.26 22.80
C HIS A 163 -7.07 1.21 22.73
N SER A 164 -5.78 1.46 22.55
CA SER A 164 -5.17 2.78 22.52
C SER A 164 -4.41 3.07 21.22
N ARG A 165 -4.48 2.17 20.24
CA ARG A 165 -3.76 2.28 18.98
C ARG A 165 -4.69 1.96 17.82
N TRP A 166 -4.46 2.61 16.70
CA TRP A 166 -5.11 2.26 15.45
C TRP A 166 -4.39 1.04 14.82
N HIS A 167 -5.16 0.10 14.32
CA HIS A 167 -4.72 -1.01 13.51
C HIS A 167 -4.99 -0.64 12.04
N TYR A 168 -3.92 -0.53 11.25
CA TYR A 168 -3.98 -0.03 9.88
C TYR A 168 -4.16 -1.11 8.82
N GLY A 169 -4.50 -2.33 9.25
CA GLY A 169 -4.72 -3.47 8.37
C GLY A 169 -5.68 -4.46 8.99
N THR A 170 -5.84 -5.60 8.34
CA THR A 170 -6.59 -6.77 8.82
C THR A 170 -5.60 -7.89 9.11
N ASP A 171 -5.72 -8.55 10.27
CA ASP A 171 -4.89 -9.71 10.59
C ASP A 171 -5.58 -10.99 10.13
N LEU A 172 -4.91 -11.73 9.29
CA LEU A 172 -5.39 -12.98 8.71
C LEU A 172 -4.68 -14.18 9.36
N LYS A 173 -5.43 -15.19 9.74
CA LYS A 173 -4.90 -16.41 10.36
C LYS A 173 -4.03 -17.18 9.37
N LEU A 174 -2.85 -17.59 9.82
CA LEU A 174 -1.97 -18.47 9.07
C LEU A 174 -1.17 -19.39 10.02
N THR A 175 -0.49 -20.37 9.43
CA THR A 175 0.54 -21.17 10.08
C THR A 175 1.92 -20.67 9.64
N ILE A 176 2.91 -20.71 10.53
CA ILE A 176 4.28 -20.32 10.17
C ILE A 176 4.76 -21.18 8.99
N GLY A 177 5.22 -20.52 7.93
CA GLY A 177 5.67 -21.15 6.69
C GLY A 177 4.62 -21.17 5.57
N ASP A 178 3.35 -20.82 5.85
CA ASP A 178 2.34 -20.71 4.82
C ASP A 178 2.75 -19.68 3.77
N PRO A 179 2.51 -19.92 2.47
CA PRO A 179 2.83 -18.98 1.43
C PRO A 179 1.99 -17.71 1.54
N VAL A 180 2.64 -16.56 1.42
CA VAL A 180 2.03 -15.24 1.31
C VAL A 180 2.12 -14.79 -0.13
N LEU A 181 0.98 -14.38 -0.70
CA LEU A 181 0.81 -14.13 -2.12
C LEU A 181 0.67 -12.63 -2.40
N ALA A 182 1.22 -12.19 -3.54
CA ALA A 182 0.99 -10.83 -4.03
C ALA A 182 -0.48 -10.63 -4.39
N ALA A 183 -1.10 -9.58 -3.87
CA ALA A 183 -2.52 -9.31 -4.05
C ALA A 183 -2.89 -8.85 -5.47
N PHE A 184 -2.01 -8.08 -6.09
CA PHE A 184 -2.14 -7.59 -7.46
C PHE A 184 -0.78 -7.62 -8.14
N ASP A 185 -0.77 -7.47 -9.47
CA ASP A 185 0.47 -7.26 -10.23
C ASP A 185 1.13 -5.95 -9.78
N GLY A 186 2.45 -5.96 -9.68
CA GLY A 186 3.17 -4.76 -9.24
C GLY A 186 4.66 -4.96 -9.05
N ILE A 187 5.26 -4.01 -8.34
CA ILE A 187 6.69 -3.98 -8.01
C ILE A 187 6.87 -4.01 -6.50
N VAL A 188 7.90 -4.71 -6.05
CA VAL A 188 8.35 -4.71 -4.65
C VAL A 188 9.00 -3.37 -4.33
N ARG A 189 8.37 -2.58 -3.45
CA ARG A 189 8.87 -1.28 -3.02
C ARG A 189 9.72 -1.35 -1.76
N ILE A 190 9.34 -2.19 -0.80
CA ILE A 190 10.05 -2.34 0.48
C ILE A 190 10.21 -3.82 0.82
N THR A 191 11.41 -4.17 1.28
CA THR A 191 11.68 -5.40 2.02
C THR A 191 12.54 -5.03 3.23
N GLN A 192 11.95 -5.04 4.43
CA GLN A 192 12.65 -4.58 5.63
C GLN A 192 12.24 -5.37 6.88
N PHE A 193 12.99 -5.14 7.95
CA PHE A 193 12.69 -5.64 9.29
C PHE A 193 12.45 -4.51 10.29
N ASP A 194 11.22 -4.44 10.81
CA ASP A 194 10.84 -3.53 11.91
C ASP A 194 10.59 -4.31 13.20
N ARG A 195 11.56 -4.28 14.10
CA ARG A 195 11.48 -5.00 15.38
C ARG A 195 10.30 -4.55 16.27
N GLY A 196 9.93 -3.28 16.21
CA GLY A 196 8.91 -2.67 17.06
C GLY A 196 7.50 -2.67 16.48
N GLY A 197 7.36 -3.07 15.23
CA GLY A 197 6.12 -3.06 14.45
C GLY A 197 5.94 -4.30 13.59
N TYR A 198 6.10 -4.15 12.29
CA TYR A 198 5.75 -5.16 11.28
C TYR A 198 6.58 -6.44 11.27
N GLY A 199 7.73 -6.50 11.98
CA GLY A 199 8.68 -7.61 11.84
C GLY A 199 9.34 -7.60 10.47
N ASN A 200 9.57 -8.77 9.88
CA ASN A 200 9.88 -8.83 8.46
C ASN A 200 8.62 -8.47 7.69
N TYR A 201 8.74 -7.55 6.75
CA TYR A 201 7.61 -7.11 5.92
C TYR A 201 8.03 -6.81 4.50
N VAL A 202 7.07 -6.98 3.62
CA VAL A 202 7.14 -6.63 2.19
C VAL A 202 6.06 -5.58 1.92
N MET A 203 6.37 -4.61 1.08
CA MET A 203 5.40 -3.67 0.55
C MET A 203 5.49 -3.66 -0.97
N LEU A 204 4.35 -3.82 -1.61
CA LEU A 204 4.21 -3.80 -3.05
C LEU A 204 3.53 -2.52 -3.48
N ARG A 205 3.96 -1.97 -4.61
CA ARG A 205 3.23 -0.95 -5.37
C ARG A 205 2.63 -1.61 -6.60
N HIS A 206 1.33 -1.39 -6.79
CA HIS A 206 0.56 -2.03 -7.85
C HIS A 206 0.25 -1.07 -8.99
N TYR A 207 0.01 -1.62 -10.18
CA TYR A 207 -0.34 -0.83 -11.37
C TYR A 207 -1.67 -0.09 -11.25
N ASN A 208 -2.56 -0.56 -10.37
CA ASN A 208 -3.83 0.11 -10.08
C ASN A 208 -3.70 1.32 -9.14
N GLY A 209 -2.48 1.69 -8.72
CA GLY A 209 -2.21 2.81 -7.83
C GLY A 209 -2.33 2.50 -6.34
N LEU A 210 -2.78 1.30 -5.97
CA LEU A 210 -2.76 0.84 -4.58
C LEU A 210 -1.38 0.35 -4.17
N GLU A 211 -1.16 0.33 -2.87
CA GLU A 211 -0.02 -0.34 -2.26
C GLU A 211 -0.53 -1.37 -1.24
N THR A 212 0.14 -2.52 -1.15
CA THR A 212 -0.17 -3.54 -0.13
C THR A 212 1.04 -3.83 0.72
N LEU A 213 0.80 -4.05 2.03
CA LEU A 213 1.84 -4.38 3.00
C LEU A 213 1.52 -5.73 3.64
N TYR A 214 2.56 -6.55 3.75
CA TYR A 214 2.53 -7.91 4.30
C TYR A 214 3.51 -7.98 5.46
N GLY A 215 2.99 -8.06 6.69
CA GLY A 215 3.79 -8.03 7.92
C GLY A 215 3.89 -9.36 8.65
N HIS A 216 4.76 -9.40 9.66
CA HIS A 216 5.04 -10.51 10.56
C HIS A 216 5.60 -11.76 9.89
N LEU A 217 6.24 -11.60 8.73
CA LEU A 217 6.76 -12.68 7.91
C LEU A 217 7.92 -13.43 8.58
N SER A 218 8.04 -14.73 8.28
CA SER A 218 9.19 -15.54 8.70
C SER A 218 10.35 -15.46 7.69
N GLU A 219 10.01 -15.38 6.40
CA GLU A 219 10.95 -15.36 5.28
C GLU A 219 10.43 -14.45 4.18
N VAL A 220 11.30 -13.70 3.53
CA VAL A 220 10.99 -12.86 2.37
C VAL A 220 11.69 -13.46 1.15
N ASN A 221 10.94 -13.69 0.06
CA ASN A 221 11.40 -14.39 -1.14
C ASN A 221 11.55 -13.45 -2.35
N VAL A 222 11.48 -12.15 -2.14
CA VAL A 222 11.53 -11.11 -3.19
C VAL A 222 12.46 -9.99 -2.78
N GLU A 223 12.94 -9.23 -3.76
CA GLU A 223 13.85 -8.10 -3.58
C GLU A 223 13.20 -6.79 -4.04
N VAL A 224 13.67 -5.66 -3.51
CA VAL A 224 13.22 -4.33 -3.93
C VAL A 224 13.49 -4.14 -5.42
N GLY A 225 12.50 -3.60 -6.15
CA GLY A 225 12.55 -3.46 -7.61
C GLY A 225 12.07 -4.68 -8.38
N GLN A 226 11.87 -5.83 -7.73
CA GLN A 226 11.38 -7.03 -8.40
C GLN A 226 9.91 -6.88 -8.79
N MET A 227 9.59 -7.22 -10.05
CA MET A 227 8.21 -7.37 -10.50
C MET A 227 7.59 -8.64 -9.95
N VAL A 228 6.33 -8.56 -9.56
CA VAL A 228 5.54 -9.68 -9.09
C VAL A 228 4.19 -9.73 -9.78
N LYS A 229 3.69 -10.94 -9.98
CA LYS A 229 2.33 -11.16 -10.48
C LYS A 229 1.39 -11.47 -9.34
N ALA A 230 0.12 -11.11 -9.51
CA ALA A 230 -0.95 -11.51 -8.59
C ALA A 230 -0.92 -13.03 -8.36
N GLY A 231 -1.01 -13.47 -7.12
CA GLY A 231 -0.91 -14.88 -6.75
C GLY A 231 0.51 -15.45 -6.68
N GLN A 232 1.53 -14.68 -7.05
CA GLN A 232 2.92 -15.10 -6.86
C GLN A 232 3.27 -15.15 -5.37
N THR A 233 3.94 -16.22 -4.92
CA THR A 233 4.47 -16.29 -3.55
C THR A 233 5.62 -15.30 -3.38
N ILE A 234 5.45 -14.34 -2.48
CA ILE A 234 6.42 -13.28 -2.17
C ILE A 234 7.15 -13.50 -0.85
N ALA A 235 6.53 -14.28 0.05
CA ALA A 235 7.06 -14.49 1.40
C ALA A 235 6.45 -15.74 2.03
N LYS A 236 6.93 -16.07 3.25
CA LYS A 236 6.30 -17.06 4.14
C LYS A 236 5.76 -16.38 5.39
N GLY A 237 4.59 -16.79 5.80
CA GLY A 237 3.95 -16.35 7.02
C GLY A 237 4.76 -16.66 8.27
N GLY A 238 4.62 -15.83 9.29
CA GLY A 238 5.45 -15.93 10.48
C GLY A 238 4.81 -15.37 11.73
N ASN A 239 5.67 -14.92 12.65
CA ASN A 239 5.31 -14.32 13.94
C ASN A 239 6.41 -13.35 14.39
N THR A 240 7.01 -12.59 13.46
CA THR A 240 8.12 -11.67 13.75
C THR A 240 7.63 -10.29 14.14
N GLY A 241 8.51 -9.46 14.72
CA GLY A 241 8.17 -8.11 15.15
C GLY A 241 7.24 -8.08 16.37
N ARG A 242 6.24 -7.17 16.36
CA ARG A 242 5.29 -7.04 17.47
C ARG A 242 4.02 -7.86 17.19
N SER A 243 4.13 -9.16 17.24
CA SER A 243 3.04 -10.11 17.08
C SER A 243 2.84 -10.93 18.34
N THR A 244 1.61 -11.38 18.61
CA THR A 244 1.25 -12.22 19.75
C THR A 244 1.01 -13.69 19.38
N GLY A 245 1.01 -14.00 18.09
CA GLY A 245 0.80 -15.35 17.56
C GLY A 245 0.89 -15.32 16.03
N PRO A 246 1.02 -16.48 15.36
CA PRO A 246 1.14 -16.53 13.90
C PRO A 246 -0.07 -15.93 13.19
N HIS A 247 0.16 -14.91 12.39
CA HIS A 247 -0.83 -14.26 11.50
C HIS A 247 -0.13 -13.44 10.43
N LEU A 248 -0.81 -13.15 9.34
CA LEU A 248 -0.44 -12.15 8.38
C LEU A 248 -1.10 -10.82 8.76
N HIS A 249 -0.31 -9.80 9.02
CA HIS A 249 -0.80 -8.43 9.04
C HIS A 249 -0.84 -7.91 7.62
N TYR A 250 -2.03 -7.65 7.10
CA TYR A 250 -2.26 -7.23 5.71
C TYR A 250 -2.87 -5.84 5.65
N GLU A 251 -2.23 -4.94 4.88
CA GLU A 251 -2.73 -3.58 4.67
C GLU A 251 -2.94 -3.30 3.19
N VAL A 252 -3.99 -2.52 2.90
CA VAL A 252 -4.21 -1.85 1.60
C VAL A 252 -4.02 -0.36 1.83
N ARG A 253 -3.30 0.31 0.94
CA ARG A 253 -2.98 1.73 1.06
C ARG A 253 -3.15 2.46 -0.26
N TYR A 254 -3.50 3.74 -0.16
CA TYR A 254 -3.48 4.68 -1.27
C TYR A 254 -2.69 5.93 -0.83
N GLU A 255 -1.66 6.30 -1.59
CA GLU A 255 -0.75 7.42 -1.28
C GLU A 255 -0.29 7.41 0.20
N GLY A 256 0.13 6.23 0.68
CA GLY A 256 0.61 6.02 2.04
C GLY A 256 -0.45 5.98 3.14
N ASN A 257 -1.70 6.28 2.85
CA ASN A 257 -2.82 6.23 3.80
C ASN A 257 -3.49 4.85 3.73
N ALA A 258 -3.69 4.22 4.87
CA ALA A 258 -4.33 2.91 4.93
C ALA A 258 -5.83 3.00 4.60
N ILE A 259 -6.32 1.98 3.93
CA ILE A 259 -7.73 1.72 3.64
C ILE A 259 -8.07 0.41 4.36
N ASP A 260 -9.28 0.28 4.85
CA ASP A 260 -9.76 -0.97 5.41
C ASP A 260 -9.73 -2.05 4.33
N PRO A 261 -8.95 -3.14 4.49
CA PRO A 261 -8.90 -4.20 3.50
C PRO A 261 -10.25 -4.86 3.22
N GLU A 262 -11.17 -4.84 4.20
CA GLU A 262 -12.53 -5.37 4.05
C GLU A 262 -13.42 -4.51 3.15
N GLU A 263 -13.04 -3.28 2.82
CA GLU A 263 -13.72 -2.47 1.80
C GLU A 263 -13.35 -2.90 0.36
N VAL A 264 -12.25 -3.64 0.21
CA VAL A 264 -11.76 -4.13 -1.09
C VAL A 264 -12.07 -5.61 -1.26
N TYR A 265 -11.92 -6.41 -0.20
CA TYR A 265 -12.02 -7.86 -0.21
C TYR A 265 -13.19 -8.38 0.62
N ASN A 266 -13.90 -9.37 0.11
CA ASN A 266 -14.73 -10.27 0.89
C ASN A 266 -13.86 -11.47 1.32
N PHE A 267 -13.31 -11.41 2.53
CA PHE A 267 -12.42 -12.45 3.04
C PHE A 267 -13.15 -13.76 3.37
N ASP A 268 -14.45 -13.71 3.64
CA ASP A 268 -15.27 -14.92 3.91
C ASP A 268 -15.48 -15.73 2.63
N GLU A 269 -15.71 -15.05 1.50
CA GLU A 269 -15.94 -15.67 0.21
C GLU A 269 -14.66 -15.81 -0.63
N ASN A 270 -13.54 -15.25 -0.16
CA ASN A 270 -12.26 -15.17 -0.88
C ASN A 270 -12.41 -14.51 -2.27
N THR A 271 -13.12 -13.39 -2.33
CA THR A 271 -13.37 -12.63 -3.55
C THR A 271 -13.05 -11.14 -3.35
N LEU A 272 -12.97 -10.40 -4.46
CA LEU A 272 -13.13 -8.94 -4.41
C LEU A 272 -14.62 -8.60 -4.31
N HIS A 273 -14.97 -7.47 -3.69
CA HIS A 273 -16.34 -6.97 -3.72
C HIS A 273 -16.75 -6.56 -5.14
N ASP A 274 -15.89 -5.81 -5.82
CA ASP A 274 -16.14 -5.29 -7.15
C ASP A 274 -14.87 -5.28 -8.01
N LYS A 275 -15.03 -5.19 -9.33
CA LYS A 275 -13.91 -4.96 -10.25
C LYS A 275 -13.33 -3.55 -10.11
N VAL A 276 -14.19 -2.57 -9.81
CA VAL A 276 -13.82 -1.16 -9.67
C VAL A 276 -14.06 -0.72 -8.24
N PHE A 277 -13.00 -0.47 -7.51
CA PHE A 277 -13.06 0.11 -6.18
C PHE A 277 -13.18 1.62 -6.27
N THR A 278 -14.24 2.21 -5.71
CA THR A 278 -14.43 3.66 -5.71
C THR A 278 -13.88 4.27 -4.43
N LEU A 279 -12.67 4.80 -4.49
CA LEU A 279 -12.04 5.49 -3.37
C LEU A 279 -12.71 6.84 -3.13
N THR A 280 -13.16 7.08 -1.88
CA THR A 280 -13.86 8.28 -1.47
C THR A 280 -13.28 8.84 -0.17
N PRO A 281 -13.62 10.08 0.23
CA PRO A 281 -13.22 10.64 1.53
C PRO A 281 -13.65 9.80 2.74
N ALA A 282 -14.72 9.02 2.63
CA ALA A 282 -15.22 8.18 3.71
C ALA A 282 -14.19 7.15 4.18
N HIS A 283 -13.38 6.58 3.27
CA HIS A 283 -12.34 5.60 3.60
C HIS A 283 -11.24 6.16 4.51
N PHE A 284 -11.12 7.49 4.61
CA PHE A 284 -10.12 8.16 5.45
C PHE A 284 -10.70 8.90 6.66
N GLU A 285 -12.01 8.83 6.89
CA GLU A 285 -12.65 9.49 8.04
C GLU A 285 -12.09 8.96 9.38
N TYR A 286 -11.67 7.71 9.42
CA TYR A 286 -11.03 7.12 10.59
C TYR A 286 -9.80 7.90 11.07
N ILE A 287 -9.09 8.60 10.19
CA ILE A 287 -7.89 9.39 10.54
C ILE A 287 -8.27 10.50 11.51
N ARG A 288 -9.43 11.14 11.31
CA ARG A 288 -9.95 12.17 12.23
C ARG A 288 -10.28 11.57 13.59
N VAL A 289 -10.91 10.38 13.60
CA VAL A 289 -11.22 9.65 14.84
C VAL A 289 -9.94 9.21 15.54
N ALA A 290 -8.97 8.69 14.80
CA ALA A 290 -7.67 8.25 15.34
C ALA A 290 -6.88 9.40 15.98
N ARG A 291 -7.04 10.62 15.47
CA ARG A 291 -6.37 11.83 15.98
C ARG A 291 -7.11 12.51 17.13
N GLN A 292 -8.36 12.13 17.44
CA GLN A 292 -9.11 12.74 18.52
C GLN A 292 -8.39 12.55 19.86
N VAL A 293 -8.22 13.67 20.56
CA VAL A 293 -7.65 13.66 21.91
C VAL A 293 -8.70 13.20 22.90
N PHE A 294 -8.45 12.09 23.54
CA PHE A 294 -9.37 11.51 24.49
C PHE A 294 -8.94 11.79 25.94
N TYR A 295 -9.89 12.28 26.75
CA TYR A 295 -9.66 12.59 28.16
C TYR A 295 -10.54 11.73 29.07
N HIS A 296 -9.93 11.26 30.17
CA HIS A 296 -10.63 10.69 31.30
C HIS A 296 -10.83 11.76 32.37
N LYS A 297 -12.06 11.97 32.85
CA LYS A 297 -12.33 12.78 34.04
C LYS A 297 -12.09 11.92 35.28
N ILE A 298 -11.13 12.29 36.10
CA ILE A 298 -10.72 11.54 37.31
C ILE A 298 -11.88 11.50 38.31
N ARG A 299 -12.23 10.32 38.79
CA ARG A 299 -13.29 10.03 39.76
C ARG A 299 -12.67 9.60 41.09
N PRO A 300 -13.44 9.67 42.20
CA PRO A 300 -12.99 9.06 43.46
C PRO A 300 -12.62 7.59 43.25
N GLY A 301 -11.49 7.16 43.82
CA GLY A 301 -10.96 5.80 43.67
C GLY A 301 -10.11 5.55 42.44
N ASP A 302 -10.04 6.46 41.51
CA ASP A 302 -9.17 6.32 40.33
C ASP A 302 -7.69 6.42 40.72
N ASN A 303 -6.90 5.56 40.09
CA ASN A 303 -5.45 5.67 40.06
C ASN A 303 -4.94 5.33 38.66
N LEU A 304 -3.68 5.65 38.38
CA LEU A 304 -3.10 5.43 37.04
C LEU A 304 -3.20 3.97 36.59
N GLY A 305 -3.07 3.01 37.53
CA GLY A 305 -3.19 1.58 37.21
C GLY A 305 -4.62 1.18 36.80
N ILE A 306 -5.63 1.68 37.52
CA ILE A 306 -7.05 1.43 37.20
C ILE A 306 -7.39 2.06 35.83
N ILE A 307 -6.99 3.32 35.60
CA ILE A 307 -7.22 4.04 34.36
C ILE A 307 -6.50 3.34 33.21
N SER A 308 -5.25 2.94 33.40
CA SER A 308 -4.45 2.17 32.45
C SER A 308 -5.17 0.89 32.02
N ARG A 309 -5.67 0.11 32.95
CA ARG A 309 -6.44 -1.13 32.67
C ARG A 309 -7.75 -0.82 31.95
N LYS A 310 -8.49 0.19 32.39
CA LYS A 310 -9.78 0.59 31.81
C LYS A 310 -9.67 0.95 30.34
N TYR A 311 -8.66 1.73 29.98
CA TYR A 311 -8.43 2.19 28.61
C TYR A 311 -7.39 1.38 27.86
N ARG A 312 -6.80 0.38 28.52
CA ARG A 312 -5.72 -0.46 27.99
C ARG A 312 -4.55 0.37 27.41
N VAL A 313 -4.25 1.48 28.08
CA VAL A 313 -3.13 2.38 27.75
C VAL A 313 -2.08 2.25 28.83
N PRO A 314 -0.79 1.98 28.50
CA PRO A 314 0.26 1.88 29.50
C PRO A 314 0.36 3.11 30.40
N VAL A 315 0.61 2.91 31.70
CA VAL A 315 0.79 4.01 32.67
C VAL A 315 1.88 4.98 32.19
N SER A 316 2.98 4.48 31.62
CA SER A 316 4.04 5.30 31.06
C SER A 316 3.55 6.25 29.95
N THR A 317 2.66 5.76 29.07
CA THR A 317 2.06 6.57 28.03
C THR A 317 1.16 7.65 28.61
N ILE A 318 0.29 7.31 29.58
CA ILE A 318 -0.57 8.28 30.25
C ILE A 318 0.29 9.35 30.94
N CYS A 319 1.35 8.94 31.65
CA CYS A 319 2.27 9.86 32.30
C CYS A 319 2.92 10.83 31.28
N ARG A 320 3.44 10.31 30.18
CA ARG A 320 4.07 11.10 29.13
C ARG A 320 3.10 12.10 28.51
N LEU A 321 1.87 11.69 28.21
CA LEU A 321 0.84 12.57 27.60
C LEU A 321 0.40 13.73 28.51
N ASN A 322 0.59 13.57 29.83
CA ASN A 322 0.15 14.57 30.83
C ASN A 322 1.30 15.27 31.53
N GLY A 323 2.55 14.98 31.21
CA GLY A 323 3.71 15.55 31.89
C GLY A 323 3.76 15.21 33.38
N ILE A 324 3.32 14.00 33.79
CA ILE A 324 3.26 13.56 35.16
C ILE A 324 4.10 12.30 35.36
N SER A 325 4.48 12.03 36.64
CA SER A 325 5.15 10.79 37.04
C SER A 325 4.15 9.70 37.42
N SER A 326 4.59 8.44 37.48
CA SER A 326 3.77 7.32 37.95
C SER A 326 3.38 7.43 39.42
N ARG A 327 4.07 8.30 40.18
CA ARG A 327 3.80 8.57 41.62
C ARG A 327 2.89 9.78 41.85
N THR A 328 2.47 10.46 40.76
CA THR A 328 1.61 11.66 40.83
C THR A 328 0.25 11.30 41.41
N VAL A 329 -0.16 12.04 42.46
CA VAL A 329 -1.50 11.90 43.05
C VAL A 329 -2.52 12.52 42.08
N LEU A 330 -3.49 11.73 41.65
CA LEU A 330 -4.56 12.17 40.79
C LEU A 330 -5.61 12.97 41.57
N ARG A 331 -5.93 14.16 41.10
CA ARG A 331 -6.96 15.03 41.73
C ARG A 331 -8.31 14.77 41.07
N VAL A 332 -9.30 14.36 41.87
CA VAL A 332 -10.68 14.14 41.43
C VAL A 332 -11.21 15.38 40.68
N GLY A 333 -11.94 15.14 39.57
CA GLY A 333 -12.51 16.18 38.73
C GLY A 333 -11.59 16.71 37.64
N ARG A 334 -10.27 16.53 37.73
CA ARG A 334 -9.33 16.89 36.64
C ARG A 334 -9.46 15.95 35.45
N ARG A 335 -9.14 16.48 34.26
CA ARG A 335 -9.08 15.69 33.02
C ARG A 335 -7.66 15.16 32.85
N LEU A 336 -7.55 13.88 32.54
CA LEU A 336 -6.32 13.19 32.25
C LEU A 336 -6.34 12.75 30.80
N ARG A 337 -5.40 13.22 30.01
CA ARG A 337 -5.28 12.83 28.60
C ARG A 337 -4.88 11.36 28.52
N ILE A 338 -5.65 10.59 27.76
CA ILE A 338 -5.45 9.15 27.59
C ILE A 338 -4.83 8.84 26.22
N ARG A 339 -5.19 9.64 25.23
CA ARG A 339 -4.72 9.52 23.86
C ARG A 339 -4.55 10.93 23.26
#